data_db8fba1e091ab10607eeb6e1eba79296
#
_entry.id   db8fba1e091ab10607eeb6e1eba79296
#
_cell.length_a   1.000
_cell.length_b   1.000
_cell.length_c   1.000
_cell.angle_alpha   90.00
_cell.angle_beta   90.00
_cell.angle_gamma   90.00
#
_symmetry.space_group_name_H-M   'P 1'
#
loop_
_entity.id
_entity.type
_entity.pdbx_description
1 polymer ?
#
loop_
_entity_poly.entity_id
_entity_poly.type
_entity_poly.pdbx_seq_one_letter_code
_entity_poly.pdbx_strand_id
1 'polypeptide(L)'
;MSERIWDKFLTERDKAVFAAGGFGARAGFGKRPALLVIDVSWAFCGERPEPILESIQHWRNSCGAESWVAVAHIKTLIEAAHARGIPVIYTTGERRSDNWDAGSWRWKSTRGDEAGGSPGGGVDGNEIVTMIAPGPRDIVIMKQKPSGFFGTNLPSYLTLLGCDSVIVVGTTTSGCVRAGLAAIHALGRLKQRRGYAEQVRARRLNIVRCES
;
A
#
# COMPACT_ATOMS: atom_id res chain seq x y z
N MET A 1 21.58 0.60 -17.54
CA MET A 1 20.41 0.41 -16.67
C MET A 1 20.93 -0.26 -15.42
N SER A 2 20.57 0.22 -14.21
CA SER A 2 20.94 -0.49 -12.98
C SER A 2 20.29 -1.88 -12.99
N GLU A 3 21.05 -2.90 -12.65
CA GLU A 3 20.58 -4.28 -12.53
C GLU A 3 19.44 -4.31 -11.49
N ARG A 4 18.32 -4.96 -11.83
CA ARG A 4 17.19 -5.12 -10.92
C ARG A 4 17.42 -6.34 -10.05
N ILE A 5 17.02 -6.31 -8.79
CA ILE A 5 17.24 -7.42 -7.85
C ILE A 5 16.64 -8.76 -8.32
N TRP A 6 15.68 -8.74 -9.22
CA TRP A 6 15.07 -9.94 -9.83
C TRP A 6 15.70 -10.38 -11.14
N ASP A 7 16.59 -9.58 -11.75
CA ASP A 7 17.22 -9.93 -13.04
C ASP A 7 18.02 -11.25 -12.97
N LYS A 8 18.53 -11.57 -11.77
CA LYS A 8 19.21 -12.85 -11.49
C LYS A 8 18.30 -14.09 -11.56
N PHE A 9 16.98 -13.91 -11.50
CA PHE A 9 16.01 -15.00 -11.62
C PHE A 9 15.42 -15.13 -13.04
N LEU A 10 15.75 -14.23 -13.95
CA LEU A 10 15.31 -14.26 -15.32
C LEU A 10 16.31 -15.04 -16.18
N THR A 11 15.79 -15.96 -17.00
CA THR A 11 16.62 -16.61 -18.04
C THR A 11 16.93 -15.62 -19.17
N GLU A 12 17.94 -15.92 -19.98
CA GLU A 12 18.25 -15.09 -21.16
C GLU A 12 17.05 -15.02 -22.14
N ARG A 13 16.26 -16.11 -22.22
CA ARG A 13 15.00 -16.11 -22.99
C ARG A 13 14.00 -15.12 -22.42
N ASP A 14 13.81 -15.09 -21.09
CA ASP A 14 12.87 -14.16 -20.44
C ASP A 14 13.29 -12.71 -20.69
N LYS A 15 14.58 -12.42 -20.57
CA LYS A 15 15.16 -11.10 -20.84
C LYS A 15 14.90 -10.67 -22.29
N ALA A 16 15.14 -11.59 -23.24
CA ALA A 16 14.89 -11.33 -24.66
C ALA A 16 13.40 -11.07 -24.95
N VAL A 17 12.51 -11.88 -24.38
CA VAL A 17 11.05 -11.71 -24.50
C VAL A 17 10.61 -10.37 -23.88
N PHE A 18 11.11 -10.01 -22.71
CA PHE A 18 10.77 -8.76 -22.06
C PHE A 18 11.25 -7.54 -22.86
N ALA A 19 12.45 -7.63 -23.44
CA ALA A 19 13.00 -6.58 -24.28
C ALA A 19 12.17 -6.42 -25.59
N ALA A 20 11.88 -7.52 -26.27
CA ALA A 20 11.11 -7.52 -27.50
C ALA A 20 9.65 -7.07 -27.28
N GLY A 21 9.03 -7.49 -26.17
CA GLY A 21 7.66 -7.13 -25.80
C GLY A 21 7.52 -5.76 -25.16
N GLY A 22 8.62 -5.06 -24.85
CA GLY A 22 8.60 -3.77 -24.18
C GLY A 22 8.16 -3.84 -22.70
N PHE A 23 8.20 -5.02 -22.08
CA PHE A 23 7.81 -5.19 -20.70
C PHE A 23 8.78 -4.52 -19.72
N GLY A 24 8.24 -3.90 -18.66
CA GLY A 24 9.03 -3.27 -17.63
C GLY A 24 9.65 -1.93 -18.01
N ALA A 25 9.23 -1.32 -19.11
CA ALA A 25 9.59 0.04 -19.45
C ALA A 25 9.04 1.02 -18.39
N ARG A 26 9.84 2.02 -17.99
CA ARG A 26 9.41 3.06 -17.06
C ARG A 26 8.37 3.96 -17.74
N ALA A 27 7.17 4.02 -17.18
CA ALA A 27 6.10 4.85 -17.71
C ALA A 27 6.11 6.32 -17.20
N GLY A 28 6.93 6.63 -16.19
CA GLY A 28 6.97 7.94 -15.53
C GLY A 28 5.75 8.19 -14.63
N PHE A 29 5.62 9.42 -14.15
CA PHE A 29 4.48 9.86 -13.34
C PHE A 29 3.42 10.56 -14.20
N GLY A 30 2.17 10.52 -13.76
CA GLY A 30 1.12 11.38 -14.27
C GLY A 30 1.34 12.85 -13.87
N LYS A 31 0.40 13.70 -14.29
CA LYS A 31 0.43 15.13 -13.98
C LYS A 31 -0.12 15.47 -12.59
N ARG A 32 -1.04 14.65 -12.09
CA ARG A 32 -1.73 14.80 -10.80
C ARG A 32 -1.65 13.51 -9.99
N PRO A 33 -0.48 13.19 -9.42
CA PRO A 33 -0.31 12.01 -8.58
C PRO A 33 -1.01 12.18 -7.24
N ALA A 34 -1.38 11.06 -6.60
CA ALA A 34 -1.63 10.97 -5.16
C ALA A 34 -0.59 10.05 -4.51
N LEU A 35 -0.22 10.30 -3.27
CA LEU A 35 0.57 9.38 -2.45
C LEU A 35 -0.38 8.52 -1.63
N LEU A 36 -0.33 7.21 -1.82
CA LEU A 36 -1.13 6.22 -1.08
C LEU A 36 -0.22 5.45 -0.13
N VAL A 37 -0.42 5.66 1.17
CA VAL A 37 0.32 5.02 2.27
C VAL A 37 -0.54 3.87 2.80
N ILE A 38 -0.12 2.63 2.55
CA ILE A 38 -0.91 1.43 2.85
C ILE A 38 -0.43 0.79 4.15
N ASP A 39 -1.32 0.74 5.15
CA ASP A 39 -1.22 -0.07 6.36
C ASP A 39 0.10 0.09 7.14
N VAL A 40 0.64 1.30 7.20
CA VAL A 40 1.82 1.61 8.03
C VAL A 40 1.34 1.90 9.45
N SER A 41 0.97 0.85 10.14
CA SER A 41 0.36 0.88 11.47
C SER A 41 1.20 0.11 12.50
N TRP A 42 0.85 0.23 13.76
CA TRP A 42 1.56 -0.46 14.85
C TRP A 42 1.59 -1.97 14.66
N ALA A 43 0.50 -2.59 14.17
CA ALA A 43 0.46 -4.03 13.92
C ALA A 43 1.47 -4.50 12.87
N PHE A 44 1.88 -3.63 11.93
CA PHE A 44 2.85 -3.95 10.89
C PHE A 44 4.25 -3.44 11.18
N CYS A 45 4.40 -2.43 12.03
CA CYS A 45 5.70 -1.86 12.35
C CYS A 45 6.26 -2.33 13.70
N GLY A 46 5.38 -2.76 14.62
CA GLY A 46 5.76 -2.90 16.03
C GLY A 46 5.96 -1.53 16.69
N GLU A 47 6.21 -1.50 17.99
CA GLU A 47 6.35 -0.26 18.76
C GLU A 47 7.76 0.33 18.66
N ARG A 48 8.73 -0.47 18.25
CA ARG A 48 10.14 -0.10 18.11
C ARG A 48 10.85 -0.97 17.07
N PRO A 49 12.02 -0.54 16.55
CA PRO A 49 12.80 -1.36 15.64
C PRO A 49 13.43 -2.55 16.38
N GLU A 50 12.88 -3.73 16.17
CA GLU A 50 13.33 -5.00 16.73
C GLU A 50 13.58 -6.02 15.63
N PRO A 51 14.46 -7.02 15.86
CA PRO A 51 14.55 -8.18 14.98
C PRO A 51 13.17 -8.80 14.73
N ILE A 52 12.88 -9.19 13.49
CA ILE A 52 11.54 -9.64 13.11
C ILE A 52 11.05 -10.82 13.97
N LEU A 53 11.90 -11.76 14.35
CA LEU A 53 11.54 -12.92 15.18
C LEU A 53 11.17 -12.54 16.62
N GLU A 54 11.60 -11.39 17.09
CA GLU A 54 11.20 -10.84 18.40
C GLU A 54 9.89 -10.04 18.24
N SER A 55 9.83 -9.17 17.25
CA SER A 55 8.68 -8.30 17.01
C SER A 55 7.39 -9.08 16.76
N ILE A 56 7.44 -10.20 16.01
CA ILE A 56 6.26 -11.03 15.73
C ILE A 56 5.70 -11.76 16.96
N GLN A 57 6.41 -11.82 18.07
CA GLN A 57 5.90 -12.36 19.33
C GLN A 57 4.89 -11.41 19.98
N HIS A 58 5.01 -10.12 19.71
CA HIS A 58 4.12 -9.07 20.20
C HIS A 58 3.10 -8.66 19.11
N TRP A 59 3.56 -8.57 17.87
CA TRP A 59 2.78 -8.17 16.71
C TRP A 59 2.97 -9.16 15.58
N ARG A 60 2.12 -10.15 15.47
CA ARG A 60 2.25 -11.26 14.49
C ARG A 60 2.38 -10.84 13.03
N ASN A 61 1.92 -9.65 12.69
CA ASN A 61 2.04 -9.09 11.33
C ASN A 61 3.22 -8.14 11.17
N SER A 62 4.03 -7.97 12.21
CA SER A 62 5.16 -7.04 12.18
C SER A 62 6.18 -7.42 11.10
N CYS A 63 6.71 -6.38 10.47
CA CYS A 63 7.83 -6.48 9.53
C CYS A 63 9.19 -6.22 10.20
N GLY A 64 9.22 -6.08 11.55
CA GLY A 64 10.45 -5.90 12.32
C GLY A 64 11.14 -4.55 12.06
N ALA A 65 12.46 -4.51 12.28
CA ALA A 65 13.27 -3.30 12.15
C ALA A 65 13.23 -2.68 10.76
N GLU A 66 13.07 -3.49 9.71
CA GLU A 66 13.00 -3.05 8.31
C GLU A 66 11.82 -2.11 8.07
N SER A 67 10.72 -2.30 8.79
CA SER A 67 9.57 -1.40 8.69
C SER A 67 9.91 0.02 9.11
N TRP A 68 10.74 0.20 10.14
CA TRP A 68 11.13 1.51 10.65
C TRP A 68 12.08 2.25 9.70
N VAL A 69 12.93 1.52 8.98
CA VAL A 69 13.72 2.09 7.88
C VAL A 69 12.78 2.59 6.78
N ALA A 70 11.78 1.79 6.44
CA ALA A 70 10.76 2.18 5.46
C ALA A 70 9.92 3.38 5.92
N VAL A 71 9.52 3.43 7.20
CA VAL A 71 8.78 4.55 7.79
C VAL A 71 9.54 5.87 7.64
N ALA A 72 10.86 5.87 7.84
CA ALA A 72 11.68 7.07 7.66
C ALA A 72 11.65 7.57 6.20
N HIS A 73 11.74 6.67 5.21
CA HIS A 73 11.62 7.03 3.80
C HIS A 73 10.20 7.50 3.43
N ILE A 74 9.18 6.84 3.98
CA ILE A 74 7.77 7.23 3.76
C ILE A 74 7.53 8.63 4.32
N LYS A 75 8.07 8.96 5.50
CA LYS A 75 8.01 10.31 6.06
C LYS A 75 8.55 11.36 5.09
N THR A 76 9.73 11.13 4.54
CA THR A 76 10.33 12.03 3.55
C THR A 76 9.43 12.21 2.31
N LEU A 77 8.78 11.13 1.85
CA LEU A 77 7.85 11.21 0.72
C LEU A 77 6.58 11.99 1.06
N ILE A 78 6.04 11.82 2.27
CA ILE A 78 4.88 12.58 2.76
C ILE A 78 5.20 14.08 2.83
N GLU A 79 6.33 14.44 3.42
CA GLU A 79 6.79 15.82 3.49
C GLU A 79 6.96 16.44 2.10
N ALA A 80 7.55 15.68 1.16
CA ALA A 80 7.70 16.12 -0.22
C ALA A 80 6.36 16.23 -0.96
N ALA A 81 5.39 15.37 -0.66
CA ALA A 81 4.03 15.43 -1.19
C ALA A 81 3.30 16.67 -0.69
N HIS A 82 3.32 16.91 0.62
CA HIS A 82 2.71 18.08 1.25
C HIS A 82 3.29 19.39 0.70
N ALA A 83 4.62 19.49 0.56
CA ALA A 83 5.29 20.66 0.01
C ALA A 83 4.89 20.98 -1.43
N ARG A 84 4.36 19.98 -2.18
CA ARG A 84 3.91 20.12 -3.57
C ARG A 84 2.41 20.11 -3.75
N GLY A 85 1.64 20.10 -2.66
CA GLY A 85 0.17 19.98 -2.70
C GLY A 85 -0.33 18.66 -3.30
N ILE A 86 0.48 17.62 -3.26
CA ILE A 86 0.08 16.27 -3.68
C ILE A 86 -0.76 15.65 -2.56
N PRO A 87 -1.99 15.16 -2.85
CA PRO A 87 -2.83 14.52 -1.85
C PRO A 87 -2.16 13.29 -1.24
N VAL A 88 -2.19 13.19 0.09
CA VAL A 88 -1.72 12.02 0.83
C VAL A 88 -2.94 11.29 1.36
N ILE A 89 -3.03 9.99 1.05
CA ILE A 89 -4.13 9.12 1.43
C ILE A 89 -3.54 7.92 2.15
N TYR A 90 -4.03 7.67 3.36
CA TYR A 90 -3.64 6.51 4.16
C TYR A 90 -4.71 5.44 4.08
N THR A 91 -4.32 4.18 4.18
CA THR A 91 -5.23 3.10 4.51
C THR A 91 -4.84 2.46 5.82
N THR A 92 -5.84 2.03 6.58
CA THR A 92 -5.64 1.20 7.77
C THR A 92 -6.80 0.23 7.94
N GLY A 93 -6.61 -0.77 8.81
CA GLY A 93 -7.63 -1.77 9.06
C GLY A 93 -8.74 -1.22 9.96
N GLU A 94 -9.96 -1.68 9.69
CA GLU A 94 -11.08 -1.60 10.61
C GLU A 94 -11.68 -2.98 10.77
N ARG A 95 -12.02 -3.35 11.98
CA ARG A 95 -12.65 -4.63 12.29
C ARG A 95 -13.71 -4.46 13.36
N ARG A 96 -14.82 -5.13 13.17
CA ARG A 96 -15.84 -5.26 14.21
C ARG A 96 -15.33 -6.12 15.37
N SER A 97 -15.74 -5.79 16.57
CA SER A 97 -15.37 -6.55 17.79
C SER A 97 -15.86 -8.01 17.76
N ASP A 98 -16.95 -8.29 17.03
CA ASP A 98 -17.52 -9.63 16.85
C ASP A 98 -16.87 -10.41 15.67
N ASN A 99 -15.92 -9.82 14.95
CA ASN A 99 -15.24 -10.39 13.78
C ASN A 99 -16.19 -10.87 12.65
N TRP A 100 -17.46 -10.46 12.65
CA TRP A 100 -18.43 -10.85 11.62
C TRP A 100 -17.97 -10.43 10.21
N ASP A 101 -17.33 -9.29 10.09
CA ASP A 101 -16.84 -8.71 8.82
C ASP A 101 -15.55 -9.34 8.29
N ALA A 102 -14.90 -10.21 9.07
CA ALA A 102 -13.69 -10.91 8.65
C ALA A 102 -13.95 -11.86 7.44
N GLY A 103 -15.16 -12.44 7.34
CA GLY A 103 -15.56 -13.28 6.22
C GLY A 103 -14.59 -14.45 5.98
N SER A 104 -14.33 -14.77 4.73
CA SER A 104 -13.43 -15.87 4.34
C SER A 104 -11.96 -15.66 4.73
N TRP A 105 -11.58 -14.45 5.15
CA TRP A 105 -10.23 -14.18 5.64
C TRP A 105 -9.92 -14.99 6.90
N ARG A 106 -10.90 -15.15 7.77
CA ARG A 106 -10.81 -15.96 9.00
C ARG A 106 -10.43 -17.42 8.72
N TRP A 107 -10.89 -17.96 7.59
CA TRP A 107 -10.60 -19.33 7.18
C TRP A 107 -9.20 -19.50 6.60
N LYS A 108 -8.66 -18.45 6.00
CA LYS A 108 -7.36 -18.47 5.33
C LYS A 108 -6.20 -18.14 6.26
N SER A 109 -6.47 -17.50 7.38
CA SER A 109 -5.43 -17.01 8.26
C SER A 109 -5.87 -17.08 9.71
N THR A 110 -5.23 -17.96 10.49
CA THR A 110 -5.37 -18.01 11.95
C THR A 110 -4.92 -16.72 12.62
N ARG A 111 -4.16 -15.86 11.93
CA ARG A 111 -3.78 -14.51 12.37
C ARG A 111 -4.96 -13.54 12.38
N GLY A 112 -6.08 -13.91 11.76
CA GLY A 112 -7.30 -13.11 11.72
C GLY A 112 -8.05 -13.03 13.04
N ASP A 113 -7.75 -13.87 14.02
CA ASP A 113 -8.38 -13.87 15.33
C ASP A 113 -7.75 -12.85 16.30
N GLU A 114 -6.68 -12.18 15.89
CA GLU A 114 -6.10 -11.08 16.64
C GLU A 114 -7.01 -9.85 16.54
N ALA A 115 -7.68 -9.54 17.61
CA ALA A 115 -8.20 -8.19 17.81
C ALA A 115 -7.04 -7.22 17.62
N GLY A 116 -7.27 -6.11 16.92
CA GLY A 116 -6.23 -5.13 16.57
C GLY A 116 -5.56 -4.42 17.74
N GLY A 117 -5.53 -5.05 18.92
CA GLY A 117 -4.91 -4.51 20.13
C GLY A 117 -3.53 -5.10 20.40
N SER A 118 -2.68 -4.33 21.04
CA SER A 118 -1.44 -4.82 21.64
C SER A 118 -1.75 -5.97 22.60
N PRO A 119 -0.95 -7.04 22.62
CA PRO A 119 -1.06 -8.08 23.65
C PRO A 119 -1.06 -7.56 25.10
N GLY A 120 -0.62 -6.31 25.33
CA GLY A 120 -0.62 -5.60 26.60
C GLY A 120 -1.73 -4.56 26.79
N GLY A 121 -2.66 -4.38 25.84
CA GLY A 121 -3.83 -3.51 26.00
C GLY A 121 -3.59 -2.00 25.86
N GLY A 122 -2.46 -1.56 25.29
CA GLY A 122 -2.07 -0.14 25.27
C GLY A 122 -2.32 0.62 23.97
N VAL A 123 -2.14 -0.02 22.81
CA VAL A 123 -2.18 0.67 21.50
C VAL A 123 -3.05 -0.12 20.52
N ASP A 124 -3.90 0.60 19.77
CA ASP A 124 -4.63 -0.04 18.68
C ASP A 124 -3.65 -0.34 17.53
N GLY A 125 -3.53 -1.61 17.16
CA GLY A 125 -2.66 -2.06 16.07
C GLY A 125 -3.02 -1.46 14.71
N ASN A 126 -4.24 -0.97 14.53
CA ASN A 126 -4.68 -0.30 13.32
C ASN A 126 -4.32 1.20 13.28
N GLU A 127 -3.89 1.79 14.39
CA GLU A 127 -3.43 3.17 14.36
C GLU A 127 -2.16 3.31 13.54
N ILE A 128 -2.11 4.38 12.74
CA ILE A 128 -0.95 4.74 11.94
C ILE A 128 0.18 5.17 12.89
N VAL A 129 1.40 4.68 12.62
CA VAL A 129 2.56 5.00 13.49
C VAL A 129 2.77 6.51 13.58
N THR A 130 3.03 6.99 14.79
CA THR A 130 3.08 8.43 15.13
C THR A 130 4.05 9.23 14.26
N MET A 131 5.17 8.61 13.83
CA MET A 131 6.19 9.27 13.00
C MET A 131 5.64 9.79 11.68
N ILE A 132 4.56 9.21 11.16
CA ILE A 132 3.89 9.58 9.91
C ILE A 132 2.40 9.82 10.12
N ALA A 133 2.00 10.26 11.30
CA ALA A 133 0.60 10.53 11.63
C ALA A 133 -0.05 11.45 10.57
N PRO A 134 -1.29 11.17 10.15
CA PRO A 134 -1.99 11.99 9.17
C PRO A 134 -2.15 13.43 9.62
N GLY A 135 -1.90 14.37 8.73
CA GLY A 135 -2.19 15.79 8.94
C GLY A 135 -3.66 16.15 8.69
N PRO A 136 -4.09 17.38 9.01
CA PRO A 136 -5.50 17.79 8.94
C PRO A 136 -6.13 17.73 7.53
N ARG A 137 -5.31 17.70 6.49
CA ARG A 137 -5.76 17.63 5.08
C ARG A 137 -5.58 16.24 4.46
N ASP A 138 -4.99 15.31 5.20
CA ASP A 138 -4.79 13.95 4.73
C ASP A 138 -6.07 13.14 4.86
N ILE A 139 -6.23 12.16 3.99
CA ILE A 139 -7.40 11.30 3.96
C ILE A 139 -7.02 9.95 4.57
N VAL A 140 -7.80 9.49 5.53
CA VAL A 140 -7.65 8.14 6.10
C VAL A 140 -8.82 7.27 5.65
N ILE A 141 -8.49 6.14 5.02
CA ILE A 141 -9.45 5.14 4.53
C ILE A 141 -9.42 3.93 5.46
N MET A 142 -10.51 3.71 6.15
CA MET A 142 -10.73 2.48 6.91
C MET A 142 -11.12 1.35 5.96
N LYS A 143 -10.49 0.18 6.05
CA LYS A 143 -10.77 -0.95 5.16
C LYS A 143 -10.85 -2.27 5.90
N GLN A 144 -11.74 -3.13 5.44
CA GLN A 144 -11.98 -4.47 5.98
C GLN A 144 -11.37 -5.57 5.11
N LYS A 145 -10.82 -5.21 3.96
CA LYS A 145 -10.23 -6.15 2.99
C LYS A 145 -8.82 -5.69 2.60
N PRO A 146 -7.97 -6.59 2.08
CA PRO A 146 -6.59 -6.25 1.74
C PRO A 146 -6.46 -5.03 0.82
N SER A 147 -7.32 -4.91 -0.19
CA SER A 147 -7.31 -3.77 -1.10
C SER A 147 -8.16 -2.61 -0.54
N GLY A 148 -7.56 -1.44 -0.42
CA GLY A 148 -8.29 -0.20 -0.13
C GLY A 148 -9.24 0.26 -1.26
N PHE A 149 -9.19 -0.37 -2.43
CA PHE A 149 -10.11 -0.12 -3.55
C PHE A 149 -11.39 -0.94 -3.48
N PHE A 150 -11.46 -1.90 -2.57
CA PHE A 150 -12.63 -2.77 -2.43
C PHE A 150 -13.49 -2.35 -1.24
N GLY A 151 -14.71 -1.94 -1.53
CA GLY A 151 -15.71 -1.59 -0.50
C GLY A 151 -15.39 -0.30 0.27
N THR A 152 -14.58 0.60 -0.27
CA THR A 152 -14.24 1.87 0.36
C THR A 152 -14.46 3.07 -0.57
N ASN A 153 -14.36 4.28 -0.01
CA ASN A 153 -14.47 5.53 -0.77
C ASN A 153 -13.16 5.95 -1.47
N LEU A 154 -12.09 5.15 -1.42
CA LEU A 154 -10.82 5.51 -2.04
C LEU A 154 -10.92 5.86 -3.53
N PRO A 155 -11.64 5.07 -4.40
CA PRO A 155 -11.82 5.43 -5.79
C PRO A 155 -12.55 6.77 -5.98
N SER A 156 -13.51 7.07 -5.13
CA SER A 156 -14.29 8.31 -5.16
C SER A 156 -13.41 9.52 -4.83
N TYR A 157 -12.56 9.43 -3.80
CA TYR A 157 -11.61 10.49 -3.47
C TYR A 157 -10.59 10.72 -4.58
N LEU A 158 -10.02 9.66 -5.16
CA LEU A 158 -9.09 9.82 -6.28
C LEU A 158 -9.75 10.50 -7.49
N THR A 159 -11.02 10.21 -7.73
CA THR A 159 -11.81 10.85 -8.79
C THR A 159 -12.10 12.31 -8.47
N LEU A 160 -12.55 12.60 -7.26
CA LEU A 160 -12.85 13.97 -6.78
C LEU A 160 -11.62 14.87 -6.87
N LEU A 161 -10.45 14.35 -6.44
CA LEU A 161 -9.17 15.06 -6.48
C LEU A 161 -8.57 15.14 -7.90
N GLY A 162 -9.19 14.48 -8.87
CA GLY A 162 -8.74 14.44 -10.25
C GLY A 162 -7.38 13.75 -10.43
N CYS A 163 -7.03 12.80 -9.56
CA CYS A 163 -5.76 12.11 -9.62
C CYS A 163 -5.69 11.20 -10.85
N ASP A 164 -4.59 11.28 -11.60
CA ASP A 164 -4.32 10.48 -12.78
C ASP A 164 -3.29 9.38 -12.56
N SER A 165 -2.61 9.41 -11.43
CA SER A 165 -1.62 8.41 -11.03
C SER A 165 -1.56 8.28 -9.51
N VAL A 166 -1.04 7.13 -9.04
CA VAL A 166 -0.89 6.85 -7.61
C VAL A 166 0.51 6.34 -7.35
N ILE A 167 1.19 6.97 -6.40
CA ILE A 167 2.44 6.50 -5.82
C ILE A 167 2.06 5.65 -4.62
N VAL A 168 2.41 4.38 -4.63
CA VAL A 168 2.03 3.42 -3.58
C VAL A 168 3.23 3.08 -2.73
N VAL A 169 3.09 3.26 -1.42
CA VAL A 169 4.06 2.89 -0.39
C VAL A 169 3.37 2.15 0.76
N GLY A 170 4.11 1.49 1.61
CA GLY A 170 3.56 0.85 2.82
C GLY A 170 3.68 -0.67 2.83
N THR A 171 2.89 -1.31 3.68
CA THR A 171 2.97 -2.73 4.01
C THR A 171 1.75 -3.52 3.50
N THR A 172 1.88 -4.77 3.14
CA THR A 172 3.08 -5.50 2.74
C THR A 172 3.03 -5.79 1.24
N THR A 173 4.19 -5.86 0.58
CA THR A 173 4.25 -6.11 -0.87
C THR A 173 3.53 -7.40 -1.26
N SER A 174 3.60 -8.44 -0.43
CA SER A 174 2.93 -9.73 -0.66
C SER A 174 1.41 -9.69 -0.46
N GLY A 175 0.88 -8.69 0.27
CA GLY A 175 -0.51 -8.59 0.71
C GLY A 175 -1.23 -7.36 0.18
N CYS A 176 -1.44 -6.38 1.06
CA CYS A 176 -2.30 -5.21 0.81
C CYS A 176 -1.78 -4.33 -0.32
N VAL A 177 -0.47 -4.13 -0.44
CA VAL A 177 0.14 -3.38 -1.54
C VAL A 177 -0.16 -4.07 -2.86
N ARG A 178 0.11 -5.38 -2.99
CA ARG A 178 -0.20 -6.16 -4.20
C ARG A 178 -1.69 -6.11 -4.55
N ALA A 179 -2.56 -6.28 -3.55
CA ALA A 179 -4.01 -6.24 -3.76
C ALA A 179 -4.48 -4.86 -4.25
N GLY A 180 -3.93 -3.79 -3.70
CA GLY A 180 -4.18 -2.42 -4.16
C GLY A 180 -3.74 -2.19 -5.60
N LEU A 181 -2.54 -2.63 -5.96
CA LEU A 181 -1.98 -2.51 -7.30
C LEU A 181 -2.82 -3.25 -8.35
N ALA A 182 -3.23 -4.49 -8.05
CA ALA A 182 -4.10 -5.28 -8.93
C ALA A 182 -5.44 -4.58 -9.16
N ALA A 183 -6.03 -4.00 -8.11
CA ALA A 183 -7.29 -3.25 -8.22
C ALA A 183 -7.15 -1.99 -9.05
N ILE A 184 -6.08 -1.19 -8.89
CA ILE A 184 -5.81 -0.01 -9.72
C ILE A 184 -5.72 -0.41 -11.19
N HIS A 185 -5.00 -1.47 -11.50
CA HIS A 185 -4.86 -1.98 -12.86
C HIS A 185 -6.21 -2.41 -13.46
N ALA A 186 -7.01 -3.15 -12.70
CA ALA A 186 -8.34 -3.60 -13.12
C ALA A 186 -9.31 -2.43 -13.36
N LEU A 187 -9.32 -1.42 -12.48
CA LEU A 187 -10.15 -0.22 -12.64
C LEU A 187 -9.76 0.58 -13.88
N GLY A 188 -8.49 0.69 -14.21
CA GLY A 188 -8.02 1.33 -15.44
C GLY A 188 -8.57 0.65 -16.70
N ARG A 189 -8.59 -0.69 -16.73
CA ARG A 189 -9.15 -1.48 -17.85
C ARG A 189 -10.67 -1.32 -17.95
N LEU A 190 -11.41 -1.29 -16.85
CA LEU A 190 -12.85 -1.13 -16.85
C LEU A 190 -13.29 0.23 -17.40
N LYS A 191 -12.56 1.29 -17.10
CA LYS A 191 -12.86 2.63 -17.61
C LYS A 191 -12.61 2.74 -19.13
N GLN A 192 -11.58 2.10 -19.65
CA GLN A 192 -11.31 2.06 -21.10
C GLN A 192 -12.45 1.39 -21.91
N ARG A 193 -13.10 0.36 -21.37
CA ARG A 193 -14.19 -0.35 -22.08
C ARG A 193 -15.51 0.42 -22.17
N ARG A 194 -15.72 1.46 -21.36
CA ARG A 194 -16.99 2.20 -21.29
C ARG A 194 -16.97 3.61 -21.89
N GLY A 195 -16.11 3.90 -22.86
CA GLY A 195 -16.09 5.21 -23.53
C GLY A 195 -15.55 6.37 -22.68
N TYR A 196 -15.07 6.12 -21.48
CA TYR A 196 -14.38 7.12 -20.63
C TYR A 196 -12.91 7.31 -21.03
N ALA A 197 -12.56 6.92 -22.23
CA ALA A 197 -11.17 6.79 -22.69
C ALA A 197 -10.40 8.11 -22.75
N GLU A 198 -11.05 9.27 -22.86
CA GLU A 198 -10.33 10.53 -23.01
C GLU A 198 -9.82 11.13 -21.70
N GLN A 199 -10.49 10.87 -20.57
CA GLN A 199 -10.06 11.40 -19.27
C GLN A 199 -9.13 10.46 -18.50
N VAL A 200 -8.93 9.22 -18.95
CA VAL A 200 -8.18 8.17 -18.24
C VAL A 200 -6.92 7.74 -18.99
N ARG A 201 -6.52 8.45 -20.04
CA ARG A 201 -5.22 8.22 -20.69
C ARG A 201 -4.11 8.48 -19.66
N ALA A 202 -3.45 7.40 -19.30
CA ALA A 202 -2.21 7.34 -18.50
C ALA A 202 -2.35 7.43 -16.96
N ARG A 203 -3.13 6.54 -16.34
CA ARG A 203 -2.90 6.22 -14.92
C ARG A 203 -1.65 5.34 -14.82
N ARG A 204 -0.52 5.99 -14.64
CA ARG A 204 0.78 5.35 -14.50
C ARG A 204 1.00 5.03 -13.03
N LEU A 205 1.23 3.76 -12.75
CA LEU A 205 1.55 3.28 -11.43
C LEU A 205 3.07 3.33 -11.22
N ASN A 206 3.51 4.06 -10.22
CA ASN A 206 4.89 4.02 -9.76
C ASN A 206 4.92 3.47 -8.34
N ILE A 207 5.66 2.40 -8.14
CA ILE A 207 5.85 1.74 -6.86
C ILE A 207 7.20 2.19 -6.31
N VAL A 208 7.18 2.83 -5.15
CA VAL A 208 8.37 2.92 -4.32
C VAL A 208 8.38 1.67 -3.47
N ARG A 209 9.32 0.79 -3.72
CA ARG A 209 9.47 -0.48 -3.03
C ARG A 209 10.14 -0.23 -1.70
N CYS A 210 9.46 -0.52 -0.60
CA CYS A 210 10.16 -0.85 0.63
C CYS A 210 10.65 -2.29 0.47
N GLU A 211 11.96 -2.47 0.39
CA GLU A 211 12.57 -3.79 0.39
C GLU A 211 12.49 -4.34 1.81
N SER A 212 11.88 -5.50 1.95
CA SER A 212 12.02 -6.38 3.11
C SER A 212 13.13 -7.36 2.85
#